data_cfa1ad02f9b0c0ba762b3deddcd007fa
#
_entry.id   cfa1ad02f9b0c0ba762b3deddcd007fa
#
_cell.length_a   1.000
_cell.length_b   1.000
_cell.length_c   1.000
_cell.angle_alpha   90.00
_cell.angle_beta   90.00
_cell.angle_gamma   90.00
#
_symmetry.space_group_name_H-M   'P 1'
#
loop_
_entity.id
_entity.type
_entity.pdbx_description
1 polymer ?
#
loop_
_entity_poly.entity_id
_entity_poly.type
_entity_poly.pdbx_seq_one_letter_code
_entity_poly.pdbx_strand_id
1 'polypeptide(L)'
;MDRLTVGVVGGVLGLVVAGLVTAAILGGRQPRPDLNTPSGVVLAYALAEQRGDGAAAWDLLASSVQARNNRDQFLVRFGSRSNGHEYLTTEQEVIDASGASVVLVRTSAASDGIFGSTAYSSRSTVRLTRESAGWRITVPPDPYLLRTTEP
;
A
#
# COMPACT_ATOMS: atom_id res chain seq x y z
N MET A 1 26.95 -35.75 -29.98
CA MET A 1 25.55 -36.03 -29.61
C MET A 1 25.25 -35.25 -28.38
N ASP A 2 24.66 -34.17 -28.62
CA ASP A 2 24.60 -33.01 -27.75
C ASP A 2 23.52 -33.16 -26.68
N ARG A 3 23.93 -33.10 -25.44
CA ARG A 3 23.01 -32.89 -24.35
C ARG A 3 22.86 -31.39 -24.16
N LEU A 4 22.13 -30.83 -25.07
CA LEU A 4 21.63 -29.47 -24.96
C LEU A 4 20.78 -29.34 -23.67
N THR A 5 21.41 -28.70 -22.72
CA THR A 5 20.86 -27.49 -22.09
C THR A 5 19.35 -27.55 -21.84
N VAL A 6 18.97 -28.28 -20.83
CA VAL A 6 17.74 -27.92 -20.12
C VAL A 6 18.09 -26.68 -19.32
N GLY A 7 18.05 -25.56 -20.03
CA GLY A 7 18.07 -24.26 -19.42
C GLY A 7 16.90 -24.20 -18.44
N VAL A 8 17.24 -24.11 -17.18
CA VAL A 8 16.33 -23.65 -16.14
C VAL A 8 15.97 -22.21 -16.50
N VAL A 9 14.99 -22.09 -17.39
CA VAL A 9 14.19 -20.89 -17.45
C VAL A 9 13.27 -21.00 -16.24
N GLY A 10 13.83 -20.68 -15.08
CA GLY A 10 13.06 -20.22 -13.96
C GLY A 10 12.33 -18.99 -14.44
N GLY A 11 11.19 -19.24 -15.11
CA GLY A 11 10.33 -18.18 -15.58
C GLY A 11 9.95 -17.35 -14.38
N VAL A 12 10.54 -16.18 -14.27
CA VAL A 12 9.94 -15.05 -13.58
C VAL A 12 8.64 -14.80 -14.32
N LEU A 13 7.61 -15.55 -13.98
CA LEU A 13 6.25 -15.16 -14.30
C LEU A 13 5.93 -13.98 -13.38
N GLY A 14 6.54 -12.85 -13.73
CA GLY A 14 6.02 -11.57 -13.30
C GLY A 14 4.65 -11.43 -13.94
N LEU A 15 3.63 -11.92 -13.26
CA LEU A 15 2.26 -11.61 -13.61
C LEU A 15 2.08 -10.13 -13.30
N VAL A 16 2.41 -9.31 -14.29
CA VAL A 16 1.96 -7.91 -14.30
C VAL A 16 0.46 -7.98 -14.51
N VAL A 17 -0.27 -8.18 -13.43
CA VAL A 17 -1.69 -7.88 -13.43
C VAL A 17 -1.76 -6.36 -13.42
N ALA A 18 -1.77 -5.79 -14.62
CA ALA A 18 -2.22 -4.43 -14.81
C ALA A 18 -3.72 -4.43 -14.46
N GLY A 19 -4.02 -4.42 -13.16
CA GLY A 19 -5.35 -4.13 -12.67
C GLY A 19 -5.64 -2.68 -13.02
N LEU A 20 -6.13 -2.45 -14.22
CA LEU A 20 -6.83 -1.23 -14.60
C LEU A 20 -8.10 -1.20 -13.74
N VAL A 21 -7.93 -0.76 -12.49
CA VAL A 21 -9.07 -0.29 -11.72
C VAL A 21 -9.48 1.01 -12.38
N THR A 22 -10.35 0.89 -13.38
CA THR A 22 -11.13 2.01 -13.87
C THR A 22 -12.02 2.39 -12.69
N ALA A 23 -11.48 3.21 -11.78
CA ALA A 23 -12.27 3.84 -10.76
C ALA A 23 -13.34 4.63 -11.49
N ALA A 24 -14.56 4.14 -11.43
CA ALA A 24 -15.71 4.90 -11.85
C ALA A 24 -15.74 6.18 -11.00
N ILE A 25 -15.28 7.27 -11.59
CA ILE A 25 -15.27 8.64 -11.00
C ILE A 25 -16.70 9.17 -10.85
N LEU A 26 -17.69 8.29 -10.91
CA LEU A 26 -19.11 8.61 -10.78
C LEU A 26 -19.63 8.07 -9.44
N GLY A 27 -19.38 8.82 -8.36
CA GLY A 27 -20.17 8.63 -7.16
C GLY A 27 -19.48 8.50 -5.81
N GLY A 28 -18.26 8.99 -5.62
CA GLY A 28 -17.73 9.25 -4.25
C GLY A 28 -17.62 8.06 -3.28
N ARG A 29 -17.85 6.83 -3.74
CA ARG A 29 -17.71 5.64 -2.91
C ARG A 29 -16.31 5.07 -3.09
N GLN A 30 -15.52 5.14 -2.03
CA GLN A 30 -14.25 4.42 -1.92
C GLN A 30 -14.52 2.91 -2.13
N PRO A 31 -13.77 2.22 -3.01
CA PRO A 31 -13.93 0.78 -3.21
C PRO A 31 -13.64 0.05 -1.88
N ARG A 32 -14.40 -1.01 -1.61
CA ARG A 32 -14.10 -1.88 -0.47
C ARG A 32 -12.79 -2.63 -0.74
N PRO A 33 -11.79 -2.51 0.15
CA PRO A 33 -10.54 -3.22 -0.03
C PRO A 33 -10.71 -4.73 0.15
N ASP A 34 -10.19 -5.52 -0.80
CA ASP A 34 -10.09 -6.98 -0.68
C ASP A 34 -8.78 -7.35 0.00
N LEU A 35 -8.82 -7.75 1.26
CA LEU A 35 -7.64 -8.10 2.07
C LEU A 35 -6.91 -9.37 1.59
N ASN A 36 -7.46 -10.11 0.63
CA ASN A 36 -6.79 -11.24 0.00
C ASN A 36 -5.77 -10.81 -1.08
N THR A 37 -5.79 -9.54 -1.48
CA THR A 37 -4.91 -8.98 -2.50
C THR A 37 -3.93 -7.96 -1.90
N PRO A 38 -2.70 -7.84 -2.43
CA PRO A 38 -1.74 -6.82 -1.99
C PRO A 38 -2.31 -5.40 -2.12
N SER A 39 -2.92 -5.08 -3.26
CA SER A 39 -3.56 -3.77 -3.50
C SER A 39 -4.68 -3.47 -2.51
N GLY A 40 -5.47 -4.47 -2.16
CA GLY A 40 -6.53 -4.32 -1.16
C GLY A 40 -5.98 -4.05 0.24
N VAL A 41 -4.89 -4.71 0.65
CA VAL A 41 -4.22 -4.45 1.94
C VAL A 41 -3.65 -3.04 1.98
N VAL A 42 -3.01 -2.59 0.90
CA VAL A 42 -2.48 -1.21 0.80
C VAL A 42 -3.61 -0.18 0.89
N LEU A 43 -4.71 -0.41 0.18
CA LEU A 43 -5.88 0.47 0.23
C LEU A 43 -6.51 0.50 1.63
N ALA A 44 -6.62 -0.67 2.30
CA ALA A 44 -7.13 -0.76 3.67
C ALA A 44 -6.27 0.03 4.66
N TYR A 45 -4.94 -0.06 4.53
CA TYR A 45 -4.00 0.71 5.33
C TYR A 45 -4.19 2.22 5.14
N ALA A 46 -4.24 2.67 3.89
CA ALA A 46 -4.43 4.09 3.57
C ALA A 46 -5.81 4.62 4.04
N LEU A 47 -6.85 3.81 3.96
CA LEU A 47 -8.17 4.14 4.51
C LEU A 47 -8.17 4.19 6.05
N ALA A 48 -7.40 3.32 6.72
CA ALA A 48 -7.21 3.39 8.16
C ALA A 48 -6.48 4.69 8.53
N GLU A 49 -5.49 5.09 7.72
CA GLU A 49 -4.77 6.35 7.90
C GLU A 49 -5.71 7.57 7.79
N GLN A 50 -6.56 7.63 6.76
CA GLN A 50 -7.55 8.70 6.62
C GLN A 50 -8.52 8.80 7.80
N ARG A 51 -8.86 7.67 8.42
CA ARG A 51 -9.76 7.62 9.57
C ARG A 51 -9.07 7.83 10.92
N GLY A 52 -7.74 7.93 10.92
CA GLY A 52 -6.96 7.96 12.16
C GLY A 52 -7.00 6.64 12.94
N ASP A 53 -7.39 5.53 12.28
CA ASP A 53 -7.48 4.20 12.89
C ASP A 53 -6.12 3.52 12.90
N GLY A 54 -5.27 3.96 13.83
CA GLY A 54 -3.93 3.40 13.98
C GLY A 54 -3.92 1.92 14.37
N ALA A 55 -4.95 1.44 15.06
CA ALA A 55 -5.04 0.03 15.42
C ALA A 55 -5.25 -0.85 14.17
N ALA A 56 -6.21 -0.50 13.32
CA ALA A 56 -6.43 -1.19 12.06
C ALA A 56 -5.20 -1.12 11.13
N ALA A 57 -4.51 0.02 11.09
CA ALA A 57 -3.27 0.15 10.31
C ALA A 57 -2.16 -0.74 10.86
N TRP A 58 -2.00 -0.80 12.20
CA TRP A 58 -1.00 -1.66 12.84
C TRP A 58 -1.21 -3.14 12.51
N ASP A 59 -2.44 -3.61 12.52
CA ASP A 59 -2.78 -5.02 12.25
C ASP A 59 -2.48 -5.45 10.81
N LEU A 60 -2.31 -4.50 9.90
CA LEU A 60 -1.90 -4.74 8.51
C LEU A 60 -0.39 -4.78 8.29
N LEU A 61 0.41 -4.42 9.32
CA LEU A 61 1.87 -4.50 9.26
C LEU A 61 2.35 -5.95 9.43
N ALA A 62 3.47 -6.26 8.80
CA ALA A 62 4.14 -7.55 8.96
C ALA A 62 4.61 -7.77 10.40
N SER A 63 4.59 -9.01 10.86
CA SER A 63 5.05 -9.39 12.19
C SER A 63 6.49 -8.97 12.47
N SER A 64 7.36 -9.02 11.46
CA SER A 64 8.74 -8.54 11.55
C SER A 64 8.84 -7.02 11.75
N VAL A 65 7.88 -6.25 11.23
CA VAL A 65 7.79 -4.79 11.44
C VAL A 65 7.24 -4.50 12.83
N GLN A 66 6.19 -5.19 13.24
CA GLN A 66 5.59 -5.05 14.57
C GLN A 66 6.60 -5.39 15.68
N ALA A 67 7.41 -6.44 15.51
CA ALA A 67 8.41 -6.85 16.50
C ALA A 67 9.53 -5.81 16.72
N ARG A 68 9.82 -4.96 15.71
CA ARG A 68 10.86 -3.92 15.79
C ARG A 68 10.34 -2.54 16.19
N ASN A 69 9.04 -2.38 16.33
CA ASN A 69 8.40 -1.10 16.62
C ASN A 69 7.53 -1.20 17.86
N ASN A 70 7.40 -0.10 18.58
CA ASN A 70 6.48 0.00 19.71
C ASN A 70 5.10 0.41 19.23
N ARG A 71 4.09 -0.42 19.54
CA ARG A 71 2.71 -0.20 19.12
C ARG A 71 2.14 1.12 19.64
N ASP A 72 2.36 1.45 20.92
CA ASP A 72 1.79 2.67 21.51
C ASP A 72 2.39 3.92 20.88
N GLN A 73 3.70 3.91 20.62
CA GLN A 73 4.36 5.00 19.89
C GLN A 73 3.86 5.14 18.47
N PHE A 74 3.61 4.03 17.79
CA PHE A 74 3.00 4.05 16.47
C PHE A 74 1.61 4.68 16.50
N LEU A 75 0.75 4.26 17.44
CA LEU A 75 -0.61 4.79 17.58
C LEU A 75 -0.61 6.31 17.85
N VAL A 76 0.28 6.79 18.71
CA VAL A 76 0.40 8.23 19.00
C VAL A 76 0.80 9.01 17.75
N ARG A 77 1.81 8.54 17.00
CA ARG A 77 2.26 9.20 15.76
C ARG A 77 1.21 9.15 14.66
N PHE A 78 0.47 8.05 14.59
CA PHE A 78 -0.58 7.86 13.61
C PHE A 78 -1.77 8.77 13.85
N GLY A 79 -2.22 8.88 15.10
CA GLY A 79 -3.36 9.71 15.49
C GLY A 79 -3.11 11.22 15.41
N SER A 80 -1.84 11.66 15.38
CA SER A 80 -1.51 13.08 15.23
C SER A 80 -1.62 13.59 13.79
N ARG A 81 -1.92 12.72 12.83
CA ARG A 81 -2.12 13.07 11.42
C ARG A 81 -3.58 13.36 11.16
N SER A 82 -3.92 14.62 11.02
CA SER A 82 -5.21 15.02 10.46
C SER A 82 -5.11 14.91 8.95
N ASN A 83 -5.70 13.88 8.39
CA ASN A 83 -5.69 13.69 6.95
C ASN A 83 -6.97 14.24 6.35
N GLY A 84 -6.82 15.19 5.43
CA GLY A 84 -7.91 15.66 4.60
C GLY A 84 -8.52 14.51 3.77
N HIS A 85 -9.68 14.76 3.16
CA HIS A 85 -10.29 13.80 2.25
C HIS A 85 -9.44 13.68 0.98
N GLU A 86 -8.66 12.61 0.89
CA GLU A 86 -7.92 12.24 -0.30
C GLU A 86 -8.64 11.10 -1.02
N TYR A 87 -8.59 11.13 -2.33
CA TYR A 87 -9.00 9.99 -3.14
C TYR A 87 -7.81 9.01 -3.25
N LEU A 88 -8.07 7.75 -2.88
CA LEU A 88 -7.06 6.71 -2.80
C LEU A 88 -7.27 5.69 -3.91
N THR A 89 -6.21 5.41 -4.67
CA THR A 89 -6.16 4.33 -5.65
C THR A 89 -4.85 3.57 -5.56
N THR A 90 -4.80 2.40 -6.17
CA THR A 90 -3.58 1.62 -6.32
C THR A 90 -3.28 1.42 -7.80
N GLU A 91 -2.00 1.48 -8.13
CA GLU A 91 -1.46 1.23 -9.47
C GLU A 91 -0.33 0.20 -9.36
N GLN A 92 0.02 -0.47 -10.46
CA GLN A 92 1.23 -1.30 -10.58
C GLN A 92 1.42 -2.30 -9.43
N GLU A 93 0.57 -3.30 -9.38
CA GLU A 93 0.80 -4.46 -8.49
C GLU A 93 1.77 -5.43 -9.15
N VAL A 94 2.87 -5.72 -8.48
CA VAL A 94 3.85 -6.74 -8.88
C VAL A 94 3.97 -7.75 -7.76
N ILE A 95 3.80 -9.03 -8.07
CA ILE A 95 3.95 -10.14 -7.12
C ILE A 95 5.08 -11.03 -7.61
N ASP A 96 6.02 -11.34 -6.74
CA ASP A 96 7.14 -12.26 -6.99
C ASP A 96 7.35 -13.23 -5.83
N ALA A 97 8.40 -14.04 -5.90
CA ALA A 97 8.73 -15.03 -4.86
C ALA A 97 9.11 -14.38 -3.51
N SER A 98 9.52 -13.12 -3.49
CA SER A 98 9.93 -12.37 -2.30
C SER A 98 8.79 -11.63 -1.61
N GLY A 99 7.67 -11.42 -2.31
CA GLY A 99 6.53 -10.69 -1.80
C GLY A 99 5.73 -9.95 -2.87
N ALA A 100 5.27 -8.77 -2.53
CA ALA A 100 4.56 -7.90 -3.46
C ALA A 100 4.99 -6.44 -3.33
N SER A 101 4.84 -5.71 -4.43
CA SER A 101 5.03 -4.26 -4.49
C SER A 101 3.81 -3.62 -5.14
N VAL A 102 3.27 -2.60 -4.52
CA VAL A 102 2.07 -1.87 -4.99
C VAL A 102 2.35 -0.38 -4.92
N VAL A 103 1.96 0.35 -5.95
CA VAL A 103 2.00 1.82 -5.95
C VAL A 103 0.68 2.36 -5.43
N LEU A 104 0.71 3.04 -4.29
CA LEU A 104 -0.41 3.82 -3.75
C LEU A 104 -0.39 5.20 -4.37
N VAL A 105 -1.52 5.62 -4.91
CA VAL A 105 -1.76 6.98 -5.43
C VAL A 105 -2.75 7.69 -4.51
N ARG A 106 -2.35 8.84 -4.02
CA ARG A 106 -3.19 9.74 -3.23
C ARG A 106 -3.46 11.00 -4.04
N THR A 107 -4.70 11.34 -4.25
CA THR A 107 -5.12 12.54 -4.96
C THR A 107 -5.92 13.43 -4.03
N SER A 108 -5.42 14.61 -3.76
CA SER A 108 -6.12 15.67 -3.04
C SER A 108 -6.58 16.75 -4.02
N ALA A 109 -7.80 17.23 -3.84
CA ALA A 109 -8.33 18.36 -4.57
C ALA A 109 -8.19 19.61 -3.69
N ALA A 110 -7.41 20.57 -4.14
CA ALA A 110 -7.42 21.91 -3.57
C ALA A 110 -8.42 22.77 -4.38
N SER A 111 -9.40 23.33 -3.69
CA SER A 111 -10.31 24.29 -4.33
C SER A 111 -9.70 25.67 -4.22
N ASP A 112 -9.15 26.19 -5.30
CA ASP A 112 -8.65 27.56 -5.41
C ASP A 112 -9.79 28.54 -5.74
N GLY A 113 -10.77 28.64 -4.83
CA GLY A 113 -11.85 29.62 -4.94
C GLY A 113 -12.73 29.44 -6.19
N ILE A 114 -13.24 30.55 -6.73
CA ILE A 114 -14.20 30.57 -7.84
C ILE A 114 -13.58 30.30 -9.24
N PHE A 115 -12.27 30.11 -9.33
CA PHE A 115 -11.57 30.04 -10.63
C PHE A 115 -10.89 28.69 -10.94
N GLY A 116 -11.01 27.68 -10.11
CA GLY A 116 -10.47 26.37 -10.44
C GLY A 116 -10.26 25.44 -9.27
N SER A 117 -10.18 24.14 -9.57
CA SER A 117 -9.70 23.11 -8.65
C SER A 117 -8.39 22.55 -9.19
N THR A 118 -7.34 22.60 -8.39
CA THR A 118 -6.07 21.95 -8.72
C THR A 118 -6.01 20.62 -7.98
N ALA A 119 -5.83 19.53 -8.72
CA ALA A 119 -5.64 18.21 -8.13
C ALA A 119 -4.14 17.90 -8.03
N TYR A 120 -3.70 17.54 -6.82
CA TYR A 120 -2.34 17.09 -6.58
C TYR A 120 -2.35 15.59 -6.36
N SER A 121 -1.49 14.86 -7.07
CA SER A 121 -1.34 13.42 -6.87
C SER A 121 0.08 13.10 -6.38
N SER A 122 0.17 12.29 -5.33
CA SER A 122 1.41 11.71 -4.85
C SER A 122 1.40 10.21 -5.04
N ARG A 123 2.59 9.63 -5.28
CA ARG A 123 2.79 8.20 -5.45
C ARG A 123 3.77 7.67 -4.43
N SER A 124 3.44 6.55 -3.81
CA SER A 124 4.29 5.87 -2.84
C SER A 124 4.33 4.38 -3.13
N THR A 125 5.51 3.78 -3.15
CA THR A 125 5.64 2.33 -3.30
C THR A 125 5.56 1.66 -1.95
N VAL A 126 4.61 0.75 -1.80
CA VAL A 126 4.39 -0.07 -0.61
C VAL A 126 4.87 -1.48 -0.88
N ARG A 127 5.66 -2.04 0.03
CA ARG A 127 6.11 -3.44 -0.07
C ARG A 127 5.39 -4.31 0.93
N LEU A 128 5.06 -5.53 0.49
CA LEU A 128 4.34 -6.50 1.28
C LEU A 128 5.05 -7.86 1.23
N THR A 129 4.83 -8.64 2.28
CA THR A 129 5.17 -10.06 2.33
C THR A 129 3.93 -10.89 2.57
N ARG A 130 3.96 -12.15 2.22
CA ARG A 130 2.88 -13.08 2.51
C ARG A 130 3.18 -13.85 3.79
N GLU A 131 2.33 -13.71 4.77
CA GLU A 131 2.35 -14.46 6.02
C GLU A 131 1.20 -15.50 6.03
N SER A 132 1.14 -16.35 7.04
CA SER A 132 0.06 -17.35 7.18
C SER A 132 -1.34 -16.73 7.24
N ALA A 133 -1.44 -15.52 7.80
CA ALA A 133 -2.68 -14.76 7.91
C ALA A 133 -2.96 -13.83 6.68
N GLY A 134 -2.22 -13.99 5.58
CA GLY A 134 -2.41 -13.20 4.35
C GLY A 134 -1.28 -12.20 4.10
N TRP A 135 -1.56 -11.22 3.25
CA TRP A 135 -0.61 -10.17 2.91
C TRP A 135 -0.39 -9.18 4.07
N ARG A 136 0.86 -8.78 4.30
CA ARG A 136 1.26 -7.84 5.35
C ARG A 136 2.28 -6.84 4.83
N ILE A 137 2.19 -5.60 5.27
CA ILE A 137 3.05 -4.50 4.84
C ILE A 137 4.40 -4.56 5.56
N THR A 138 5.49 -4.60 4.79
CA THR A 138 6.87 -4.52 5.30
C THR A 138 7.45 -3.13 5.18
N VAL A 139 7.04 -2.36 4.16
CA VAL A 139 7.41 -0.95 3.99
C VAL A 139 6.13 -0.16 3.73
N PRO A 140 5.63 0.61 4.70
CA PRO A 140 4.42 1.41 4.53
C PRO A 140 4.68 2.61 3.61
N PRO A 141 3.60 3.27 3.12
CA PRO A 141 3.70 4.45 2.25
C PRO A 141 4.43 5.62 2.91
N ASP A 142 4.41 5.68 4.24
CA ASP A 142 5.16 6.62 5.03
C ASP A 142 6.06 5.88 6.05
N PRO A 143 7.33 5.65 5.71
CA PRO A 143 8.25 4.94 6.58
C PRO A 143 8.60 5.70 7.88
N TYR A 144 8.37 7.01 7.95
CA TYR A 144 8.64 7.80 9.16
C TYR A 144 7.73 7.45 10.34
N LEU A 145 6.62 6.76 10.10
CA LEU A 145 5.77 6.20 11.16
C LEU A 145 6.45 5.06 11.91
N LEU A 146 7.35 4.37 11.23
CA LEU A 146 8.16 3.32 11.82
C LEU A 146 9.48 3.93 12.29
N ARG A 147 9.92 3.56 13.48
CA ARG A 147 11.26 3.90 13.93
C ARG A 147 12.25 3.08 13.09
N THR A 148 12.95 3.70 12.14
CA THR A 148 14.23 3.15 11.70
C THR A 148 15.19 3.30 12.87
N THR A 149 15.32 2.28 13.69
CA THR A 149 16.56 2.08 14.43
C THR A 149 17.58 1.68 13.38
N GLU A 150 18.28 2.68 12.83
CA GLU A 150 19.59 2.41 12.27
C GLU A 150 20.45 1.82 13.37
N PRO A 151 21.18 0.74 13.07
CA PRO A 151 22.09 0.11 14.03
C PRO A 151 23.21 1.04 14.43
#